data_2c1a6d8a86efa70967f30bb53a13824b
#
_entry.id   2c1a6d8a86efa70967f30bb53a13824b
#
_cell.length_a   1.000
_cell.length_b   1.000
_cell.length_c   1.000
_cell.angle_alpha   90.00
_cell.angle_beta   90.00
_cell.angle_gamma   90.00
#
_symmetry.space_group_name_H-M   'P 1'
#
loop_
_entity.id
_entity.type
_entity.pdbx_description
1 polymer ?
#
loop_
_entity_poly.entity_id
_entity_poly.type
_entity_poly.pdbx_seq_one_letter_code
_entity_poly.pdbx_strand_id
1 'polypeptide(L)'
;MRNIHFHHNALTAAEITTRRLCKLHRVTLFSPAICRVNRGSKVIVQGASEMLATPQQLIILPAEVELEVINQPENGLFCSDLLSLTPELLADFKHRYMSEPQTGRLTSLCAPLAPEMSFMWQSVLRAVREGLSAELQHHQAMGLLLALYQAGYAGPLLNERREDITGQVRQIIMLSPAEAWSVAKVAKMLFLGESTLRRRLQQESRSFRQIVEEVRMAYALGQ
;
A
#
# COMPACT_ATOMS: atom_id res chain seq x y z
N MET A 1 -18.88 -8.15 -2.91
CA MET A 1 -17.40 -8.15 -2.88
C MET A 1 -16.93 -8.86 -4.13
N ARG A 2 -16.31 -8.17 -5.09
CA ARG A 2 -15.75 -8.84 -6.28
C ARG A 2 -14.30 -9.25 -5.97
N ASN A 3 -13.97 -10.49 -6.28
CA ASN A 3 -12.66 -11.09 -6.04
C ASN A 3 -11.55 -10.33 -6.75
N ILE A 4 -10.52 -9.97 -5.99
CA ILE A 4 -9.28 -9.40 -6.49
C ILE A 4 -8.38 -10.59 -6.89
N HIS A 5 -8.12 -10.77 -8.18
CA HIS A 5 -7.12 -11.71 -8.64
C HIS A 5 -5.74 -11.06 -8.59
N PHE A 6 -4.86 -11.58 -7.74
CA PHE A 6 -3.46 -11.16 -7.68
C PHE A 6 -2.66 -11.89 -8.76
N HIS A 7 -2.16 -11.16 -9.74
CA HIS A 7 -1.08 -11.64 -10.61
C HIS A 7 0.25 -11.12 -10.04
N HIS A 8 1.18 -12.01 -9.75
CA HIS A 8 2.56 -11.66 -9.40
C HIS A 8 3.16 -10.81 -10.53
N ASN A 9 3.69 -9.63 -10.22
CA ASN A 9 4.36 -8.64 -11.08
C ASN A 9 3.47 -7.72 -11.94
N ALA A 10 2.15 -7.74 -11.84
CA ALA A 10 1.30 -6.78 -12.52
C ALA A 10 0.67 -5.79 -11.55
N LEU A 11 0.48 -4.54 -11.98
CA LEU A 11 -0.32 -3.57 -11.26
C LEU A 11 -1.75 -4.11 -11.10
N THR A 12 -2.33 -3.91 -9.94
CA THR A 12 -3.70 -4.34 -9.67
C THR A 12 -4.58 -3.12 -9.42
N ALA A 13 -5.66 -3.01 -10.19
CA ALA A 13 -6.70 -2.01 -9.98
C ALA A 13 -7.98 -2.68 -9.48
N ALA A 14 -8.61 -2.08 -8.47
CA ALA A 14 -9.89 -2.52 -7.92
C ALA A 14 -10.86 -1.35 -7.83
N GLU A 15 -12.14 -1.63 -8.09
CA GLU A 15 -13.24 -0.70 -7.83
C GLU A 15 -13.94 -1.10 -6.53
N ILE A 16 -14.12 -0.14 -5.63
CA ILE A 16 -14.78 -0.31 -4.34
C ILE A 16 -16.09 0.46 -4.40
N THR A 17 -17.21 -0.25 -4.23
CA THR A 17 -18.55 0.35 -4.21
C THR A 17 -19.31 -0.04 -2.95
N THR A 18 -20.03 0.91 -2.37
CA THR A 18 -20.97 0.64 -1.27
C THR A 18 -22.16 1.57 -1.32
N ARG A 19 -23.33 1.09 -0.88
CA ARG A 19 -24.56 1.89 -0.80
C ARG A 19 -24.86 2.38 0.62
N ARG A 20 -24.12 1.88 1.62
CA ARG A 20 -24.27 2.26 3.02
C ARG A 20 -22.92 2.74 3.54
N LEU A 21 -22.95 3.54 4.59
CA LEU A 21 -21.75 3.90 5.33
C LEU A 21 -21.00 2.62 5.73
N CYS A 22 -19.74 2.54 5.35
CA CYS A 22 -18.91 1.37 5.59
C CYS A 22 -17.66 1.79 6.35
N LYS A 23 -17.53 1.31 7.59
CA LYS A 23 -16.35 1.53 8.44
C LYS A 23 -15.50 0.27 8.43
N LEU A 24 -14.25 0.42 8.08
CA LEU A 24 -13.25 -0.64 8.10
C LEU A 24 -12.20 -0.26 9.16
N HIS A 25 -12.16 -1.05 10.22
CA HIS A 25 -11.19 -0.88 11.30
C HIS A 25 -9.93 -1.70 11.01
N ARG A 26 -8.77 -1.17 11.39
CA ARG A 26 -7.47 -1.85 11.29
C ARG A 26 -7.14 -2.37 9.89
N VAL A 27 -7.34 -1.52 8.88
CA VAL A 27 -6.94 -1.84 7.51
C VAL A 27 -5.43 -1.68 7.41
N THR A 28 -4.74 -2.74 7.02
CA THR A 28 -3.31 -2.71 6.71
C THR A 28 -3.12 -3.19 5.28
N LEU A 29 -2.48 -2.38 4.45
CA LEU A 29 -2.14 -2.76 3.09
C LEU A 29 -0.74 -3.39 3.08
N PHE A 30 -0.58 -4.50 2.38
CA PHE A 30 0.72 -5.15 2.22
C PHE A 30 1.59 -4.48 1.16
N SER A 31 0.96 -3.87 0.15
CA SER A 31 1.61 -3.04 -0.86
C SER A 31 1.04 -1.64 -0.78
N PRO A 32 1.87 -0.61 -1.00
CA PRO A 32 1.34 0.74 -1.04
C PRO A 32 0.37 0.89 -2.20
N ALA A 33 -0.61 1.76 -2.03
CA ALA A 33 -1.64 1.96 -3.03
C ALA A 33 -2.00 3.45 -3.18
N ILE A 34 -2.58 3.77 -4.31
CA ILE A 34 -3.19 5.07 -4.57
C ILE A 34 -4.68 4.84 -4.77
N CYS A 35 -5.51 5.67 -4.14
CA CYS A 35 -6.95 5.58 -4.26
C CYS A 35 -7.53 6.92 -4.71
N ARG A 36 -8.59 6.88 -5.53
CA ARG A 36 -9.40 8.04 -5.88
C ARG A 36 -10.86 7.77 -5.59
N VAL A 37 -11.50 8.69 -4.88
CA VAL A 37 -12.96 8.67 -4.75
C VAL A 37 -13.57 9.21 -6.05
N ASN A 38 -14.51 8.47 -6.64
CA ASN A 38 -15.25 8.90 -7.82
C ASN A 38 -16.62 9.49 -7.44
N ARG A 39 -17.22 8.98 -6.34
CA ARG A 39 -18.49 9.45 -5.80
C ARG A 39 -18.56 9.22 -4.30
N GLY A 40 -19.10 10.21 -3.57
CA GLY A 40 -19.11 10.23 -2.11
C GLY A 40 -17.81 10.78 -1.54
N SER A 41 -17.50 10.40 -0.32
CA SER A 41 -16.25 10.79 0.36
C SER A 41 -15.66 9.61 1.14
N LYS A 42 -14.37 9.71 1.42
CA LYS A 42 -13.63 8.71 2.20
C LYS A 42 -12.91 9.41 3.35
N VAL A 43 -13.16 8.96 4.57
CA VAL A 43 -12.39 9.40 5.74
C VAL A 43 -11.30 8.37 6.00
N ILE A 44 -10.09 8.84 6.25
CA ILE A 44 -8.95 8.03 6.62
C ILE A 44 -8.46 8.52 7.97
N VAL A 45 -8.36 7.61 8.92
CA VAL A 45 -7.83 7.89 10.26
C VAL A 45 -6.52 7.14 10.43
N GLN A 46 -5.47 7.87 10.81
CA GLN A 46 -4.15 7.35 11.11
C GLN A 46 -3.70 7.88 12.48
N GLY A 47 -3.74 7.05 13.50
CA GLY A 47 -3.49 7.49 14.87
C GLY A 47 -4.47 8.57 15.31
N ALA A 48 -3.96 9.77 15.64
CA ALA A 48 -4.78 10.93 16.02
C ALA A 48 -5.17 11.83 14.83
N SER A 49 -4.73 11.51 13.62
CA SER A 49 -4.99 12.31 12.42
C SER A 49 -6.17 11.75 11.64
N GLU A 50 -7.14 12.61 11.32
CA GLU A 50 -8.28 12.29 10.47
C GLU A 50 -8.23 13.16 9.20
N MET A 51 -8.45 12.55 8.04
CA MET A 51 -8.46 13.23 6.74
C MET A 51 -9.71 12.84 5.96
N LEU A 52 -10.43 13.85 5.47
CA LEU A 52 -11.54 13.68 4.54
C LEU A 52 -11.03 13.82 3.10
N ALA A 53 -11.19 12.78 2.32
CA ALA A 53 -10.86 12.77 0.90
C ALA A 53 -12.12 12.82 0.03
N THR A 54 -12.07 13.68 -0.99
CA THR A 54 -13.13 13.95 -1.96
C THR A 54 -12.68 13.56 -3.37
N PRO A 55 -13.57 13.62 -4.39
CA PRO A 55 -13.19 13.32 -5.79
C PRO A 55 -12.08 14.19 -6.38
N GLN A 56 -11.77 15.33 -5.76
CA GLN A 56 -10.72 16.25 -6.21
C GLN A 56 -9.31 15.91 -5.67
N GLN A 57 -9.15 14.73 -5.06
CA GLN A 57 -7.90 14.33 -4.44
C GLN A 57 -7.54 12.89 -4.79
N LEU A 58 -6.23 12.60 -4.84
CA LEU A 58 -5.70 11.26 -4.73
C LEU A 58 -5.33 10.97 -3.28
N ILE A 59 -5.64 9.78 -2.84
CA ILE A 59 -5.33 9.28 -1.51
C ILE A 59 -4.10 8.40 -1.63
N ILE A 60 -3.09 8.70 -0.85
CA ILE A 60 -1.82 7.99 -0.80
C ILE A 60 -1.87 7.03 0.39
N LEU A 61 -1.88 5.75 0.12
CA LEU A 61 -2.00 4.70 1.13
C LEU A 61 -0.65 3.98 1.27
N PRO A 62 0.12 4.26 2.33
CA PRO A 62 1.39 3.57 2.57
C PRO A 62 1.15 2.10 2.92
N ALA A 63 2.12 1.24 2.61
CA ALA A 63 2.11 -0.13 3.06
C ALA A 63 2.38 -0.23 4.57
N GLU A 64 1.91 -1.31 5.19
CA GLU A 64 2.20 -1.71 6.58
C GLU A 64 1.84 -0.67 7.65
N VAL A 65 0.95 0.26 7.31
CA VAL A 65 0.37 1.23 8.24
C VAL A 65 -1.05 0.82 8.56
N GLU A 66 -1.38 0.76 9.86
CA GLU A 66 -2.74 0.54 10.31
C GLU A 66 -3.56 1.82 10.12
N LEU A 67 -4.64 1.70 9.36
CA LEU A 67 -5.57 2.78 9.04
C LEU A 67 -6.99 2.38 9.42
N GLU A 68 -7.79 3.34 9.81
CA GLU A 68 -9.25 3.20 9.78
C GLU A 68 -9.78 3.92 8.54
N VAL A 69 -10.68 3.26 7.81
CA VAL A 69 -11.22 3.77 6.55
C VAL A 69 -12.73 3.79 6.63
N ILE A 70 -13.32 4.96 6.38
CA ILE A 70 -14.77 5.13 6.38
C ILE A 70 -15.20 5.58 4.99
N ASN A 71 -15.97 4.75 4.29
CA ASN A 71 -16.56 5.07 3.00
C ASN A 71 -17.96 5.68 3.23
N GLN A 72 -18.17 6.90 2.79
CA GLN A 72 -19.40 7.66 2.98
C GLN A 72 -20.10 7.83 1.63
N PRO A 73 -21.27 7.17 1.42
CA PRO A 73 -22.06 7.34 0.23
C PRO A 73 -22.66 8.75 0.09
N GLU A 74 -22.69 9.22 -1.13
CA GLU A 74 -23.44 10.40 -1.55
C GLU A 74 -24.60 9.97 -2.44
N ASN A 75 -25.83 10.40 -2.10
CA ASN A 75 -27.06 9.96 -2.78
C ASN A 75 -27.14 8.42 -2.94
N GLY A 76 -26.84 7.69 -1.85
CA GLY A 76 -26.94 6.22 -1.78
C GLY A 76 -25.87 5.46 -2.56
N LEU A 77 -24.78 6.10 -2.99
CA LEU A 77 -23.67 5.43 -3.67
C LEU A 77 -22.32 6.04 -3.28
N PHE A 78 -21.40 5.18 -2.90
CA PHE A 78 -19.97 5.44 -2.82
C PHE A 78 -19.26 4.63 -3.89
N CYS A 79 -18.31 5.25 -4.59
CA CYS A 79 -17.44 4.57 -5.55
C CYS A 79 -16.03 5.13 -5.45
N SER A 80 -15.03 4.27 -5.43
CA SER A 80 -13.62 4.64 -5.50
C SER A 80 -12.81 3.61 -6.28
N ASP A 81 -11.75 4.06 -6.92
CA ASP A 81 -10.73 3.22 -7.54
C ASP A 81 -9.52 3.10 -6.63
N LEU A 82 -8.94 1.91 -6.57
CA LEU A 82 -7.72 1.59 -5.86
C LEU A 82 -6.70 1.01 -6.85
N LEU A 83 -5.49 1.55 -6.87
CA LEU A 83 -4.36 1.05 -7.63
C LEU A 83 -3.28 0.62 -6.66
N SER A 84 -2.96 -0.68 -6.62
CA SER A 84 -1.85 -1.22 -5.84
C SER A 84 -0.55 -1.12 -6.62
N LEU A 85 0.51 -0.66 -5.97
CA LEU A 85 1.84 -0.49 -6.56
C LEU A 85 2.73 -1.68 -6.19
N THR A 86 3.54 -2.14 -7.13
CA THR A 86 4.47 -3.25 -6.88
C THR A 86 5.77 -2.76 -6.26
N PRO A 87 6.46 -3.58 -5.45
CA PRO A 87 7.78 -3.25 -4.91
C PRO A 87 8.81 -2.93 -6.01
N GLU A 88 8.76 -3.67 -7.12
CA GLU A 88 9.66 -3.50 -8.26
C GLU A 88 9.48 -2.12 -8.92
N LEU A 89 8.23 -1.68 -9.09
CA LEU A 89 7.92 -0.35 -9.62
C LEU A 89 8.51 0.76 -8.71
N LEU A 90 8.36 0.61 -7.40
CA LEU A 90 8.88 1.59 -6.44
C LEU A 90 10.40 1.59 -6.39
N ALA A 91 11.03 0.41 -6.47
CA ALA A 91 12.48 0.29 -6.52
C ALA A 91 13.06 0.93 -7.79
N ASP A 92 12.43 0.67 -8.96
CA ASP A 92 12.85 1.25 -10.24
C ASP A 92 12.66 2.79 -10.23
N PHE A 93 11.56 3.28 -9.66
CA PHE A 93 11.33 4.70 -9.50
C PHE A 93 12.42 5.37 -8.64
N LYS A 94 12.74 4.78 -7.48
CA LYS A 94 13.78 5.28 -6.60
C LYS A 94 15.14 5.34 -7.31
N HIS A 95 15.50 4.26 -7.98
CA HIS A 95 16.75 4.16 -8.71
C HIS A 95 16.91 5.26 -9.78
N ARG A 96 15.81 5.59 -10.49
CA ARG A 96 15.85 6.55 -11.60
C ARG A 96 15.74 8.01 -11.17
N TYR A 97 14.96 8.31 -10.12
CA TYR A 97 14.56 9.69 -9.81
C TYR A 97 14.99 10.17 -8.43
N MET A 98 15.48 9.29 -7.56
CA MET A 98 15.89 9.67 -6.21
C MET A 98 17.40 9.55 -6.05
N SER A 99 18.15 10.55 -6.55
CA SER A 99 19.62 10.61 -6.36
C SER A 99 20.01 10.99 -4.93
N GLU A 100 19.13 11.68 -4.19
CA GLU A 100 19.31 12.05 -2.79
C GLU A 100 18.01 11.96 -2.00
N PRO A 101 18.06 11.66 -0.67
CA PRO A 101 16.87 11.66 0.17
C PRO A 101 16.27 13.06 0.24
N GLN A 102 15.05 13.24 -0.20
CA GLN A 102 14.35 14.51 -0.10
C GLN A 102 14.06 14.86 1.38
N THR A 103 14.64 15.95 1.84
CA THR A 103 14.30 16.60 3.10
C THR A 103 13.27 17.68 2.83
N GLY A 104 12.07 17.53 3.36
CA GLY A 104 10.98 18.49 3.24
C GLY A 104 9.69 17.86 2.71
N ARG A 105 9.00 17.09 3.54
CA ARG A 105 7.92 16.20 3.09
C ARG A 105 6.58 16.67 3.60
N LEU A 106 5.63 16.76 2.67
CA LEU A 106 4.22 16.77 3.04
C LEU A 106 3.87 15.38 3.62
N THR A 107 3.42 15.37 4.86
CA THR A 107 2.94 14.16 5.53
C THR A 107 1.48 13.86 5.19
N SER A 108 0.85 14.69 4.37
CA SER A 108 -0.54 14.51 3.97
C SER A 108 -0.69 13.29 3.08
N LEU A 109 -1.65 12.43 3.42
CA LEU A 109 -2.03 11.29 2.60
C LEU A 109 -3.01 11.68 1.47
N CYS A 110 -3.38 12.95 1.35
CA CYS A 110 -4.29 13.44 0.31
C CYS A 110 -3.58 14.46 -0.58
N ALA A 111 -3.40 14.14 -1.85
CA ALA A 111 -2.81 14.99 -2.86
C ALA A 111 -3.93 15.65 -3.71
N PRO A 112 -3.93 16.98 -3.91
CA PRO A 112 -4.86 17.62 -4.84
C PRO A 112 -4.73 17.04 -6.25
N LEU A 113 -5.86 16.83 -6.92
CA LEU A 113 -5.90 16.27 -8.25
C LEU A 113 -5.64 17.36 -9.30
N ALA A 114 -4.38 17.77 -9.46
CA ALA A 114 -3.98 18.67 -10.53
C ALA A 114 -4.22 18.05 -11.92
N PRO A 115 -4.32 18.85 -13.00
CA PRO A 115 -4.60 18.31 -14.34
C PRO A 115 -3.64 17.22 -14.80
N GLU A 116 -2.34 17.40 -14.59
CA GLU A 116 -1.31 16.41 -14.93
C GLU A 116 -1.47 15.11 -14.14
N MET A 117 -1.74 15.22 -12.85
CA MET A 117 -1.97 14.09 -11.97
C MET A 117 -3.25 13.34 -12.33
N SER A 118 -4.31 14.08 -12.72
CA SER A 118 -5.56 13.50 -13.25
C SER A 118 -5.34 12.72 -14.54
N PHE A 119 -4.55 13.28 -15.46
CA PHE A 119 -4.20 12.63 -16.71
C PHE A 119 -3.40 11.33 -16.47
N MET A 120 -2.36 11.39 -15.64
CA MET A 120 -1.54 10.22 -15.31
C MET A 120 -2.35 9.13 -14.58
N TRP A 121 -3.21 9.52 -13.64
CA TRP A 121 -4.12 8.60 -12.95
C TRP A 121 -5.03 7.86 -13.92
N GLN A 122 -5.68 8.58 -14.83
CA GLN A 122 -6.57 7.98 -15.83
C GLN A 122 -5.81 7.07 -16.79
N SER A 123 -4.61 7.47 -17.22
CA SER A 123 -3.76 6.70 -18.13
C SER A 123 -3.36 5.36 -17.53
N VAL A 124 -2.88 5.34 -16.28
CA VAL A 124 -2.49 4.06 -15.63
C VAL A 124 -3.70 3.17 -15.35
N LEU A 125 -4.83 3.72 -14.87
CA LEU A 125 -6.03 2.92 -14.66
C LEU A 125 -6.55 2.30 -15.96
N ARG A 126 -6.54 3.07 -17.03
CA ARG A 126 -6.94 2.58 -18.35
C ARG A 126 -6.01 1.47 -18.84
N ALA A 127 -4.69 1.66 -18.71
CA ALA A 127 -3.72 0.64 -19.09
C ALA A 127 -3.93 -0.70 -18.35
N VAL A 128 -4.23 -0.63 -17.05
CA VAL A 128 -4.52 -1.83 -16.24
C VAL A 128 -5.85 -2.46 -16.64
N ARG A 129 -6.91 -1.66 -16.80
CA ARG A 129 -8.26 -2.15 -17.11
C ARG A 129 -8.38 -2.76 -18.52
N GLU A 130 -7.66 -2.20 -19.48
CA GLU A 130 -7.61 -2.71 -20.86
C GLU A 130 -6.61 -3.86 -21.03
N GLY A 131 -5.88 -4.24 -19.97
CA GLY A 131 -4.94 -5.36 -19.98
C GLY A 131 -3.74 -5.13 -20.89
N LEU A 132 -3.24 -3.90 -20.96
CA LEU A 132 -2.00 -3.62 -21.72
C LEU A 132 -0.83 -4.42 -21.12
N SER A 133 0.27 -4.52 -21.87
CA SER A 133 1.47 -5.25 -21.41
C SER A 133 1.97 -4.70 -20.05
N ALA A 134 2.62 -5.56 -19.26
CA ALA A 134 3.15 -5.18 -17.96
C ALA A 134 4.13 -3.99 -18.06
N GLU A 135 4.92 -3.93 -19.15
CA GLU A 135 5.86 -2.86 -19.42
C GLU A 135 5.14 -1.51 -19.65
N LEU A 136 4.04 -1.51 -20.39
CA LEU A 136 3.25 -0.30 -20.62
C LEU A 136 2.52 0.15 -19.35
N GLN A 137 1.98 -0.78 -18.57
CA GLN A 137 1.38 -0.48 -17.27
C GLN A 137 2.43 0.14 -16.32
N HIS A 138 3.62 -0.46 -16.25
CA HIS A 138 4.74 0.04 -15.46
C HIS A 138 5.14 1.46 -15.89
N HIS A 139 5.26 1.70 -17.19
CA HIS A 139 5.62 3.03 -17.73
C HIS A 139 4.58 4.10 -17.35
N GLN A 140 3.29 3.79 -17.46
CA GLN A 140 2.21 4.71 -17.06
C GLN A 140 2.23 4.99 -15.55
N ALA A 141 2.49 3.98 -14.73
CA ALA A 141 2.60 4.14 -13.28
C ALA A 141 3.83 4.95 -12.87
N MET A 142 4.94 4.80 -13.56
CA MET A 142 6.13 5.65 -13.37
C MET A 142 5.80 7.13 -13.61
N GLY A 143 4.99 7.45 -14.62
CA GLY A 143 4.51 8.82 -14.89
C GLY A 143 3.66 9.36 -13.74
N LEU A 144 2.74 8.54 -13.18
CA LEU A 144 1.95 8.94 -12.02
C LEU A 144 2.80 9.18 -10.78
N LEU A 145 3.77 8.28 -10.51
CA LEU A 145 4.72 8.45 -9.41
C LEU A 145 5.57 9.70 -9.57
N LEU A 146 5.99 10.02 -10.80
CA LEU A 146 6.76 11.23 -11.08
C LEU A 146 5.94 12.49 -10.81
N ALA A 147 4.68 12.54 -11.24
CA ALA A 147 3.78 13.65 -10.95
C ALA A 147 3.57 13.85 -9.43
N LEU A 148 3.35 12.76 -8.68
CA LEU A 148 3.24 12.79 -7.23
C LEU A 148 4.55 13.24 -6.56
N TYR A 149 5.69 12.79 -7.08
CA TYR A 149 7.00 13.14 -6.56
C TYR A 149 7.31 14.63 -6.75
N GLN A 150 7.09 15.17 -7.94
CA GLN A 150 7.26 16.58 -8.24
C GLN A 150 6.33 17.47 -7.42
N ALA A 151 5.11 17.01 -7.15
CA ALA A 151 4.16 17.69 -6.28
C ALA A 151 4.44 17.52 -4.78
N GLY A 152 5.46 16.72 -4.38
CA GLY A 152 5.86 16.49 -2.99
C GLY A 152 5.04 15.45 -2.23
N TYR A 153 4.12 14.72 -2.88
CA TYR A 153 3.21 13.77 -2.24
C TYR A 153 3.67 12.30 -2.32
N ALA A 154 4.73 11.98 -3.04
CA ALA A 154 5.19 10.59 -3.17
C ALA A 154 5.88 10.03 -1.90
N GLY A 155 6.21 10.88 -0.93
CA GLY A 155 6.94 10.48 0.27
C GLY A 155 6.37 9.24 0.98
N PRO A 156 5.06 9.16 1.28
CA PRO A 156 4.48 7.99 1.95
C PRO A 156 4.59 6.68 1.17
N LEU A 157 4.66 6.74 -0.18
CA LEU A 157 4.85 5.56 -1.04
C LEU A 157 6.32 5.14 -1.13
N LEU A 158 7.23 6.12 -1.11
CA LEU A 158 8.65 5.93 -1.38
C LEU A 158 9.49 5.84 -0.11
N ASN A 159 8.93 6.24 1.03
CA ASN A 159 9.60 6.06 2.29
C ASN A 159 9.78 4.56 2.51
N GLU A 160 11.02 4.13 2.35
CA GLU A 160 11.45 3.01 3.14
C GLU A 160 11.27 3.44 4.60
N ARG A 161 10.18 3.00 5.29
CA ARG A 161 10.49 2.52 6.61
C ARG A 161 11.65 1.56 6.34
N ARG A 162 12.80 1.78 6.94
CA ARG A 162 13.81 0.73 7.07
C ARG A 162 12.97 -0.49 7.31
N GLU A 163 13.05 -1.46 6.35
CA GLU A 163 12.30 -2.70 6.52
C GLU A 163 12.58 -3.11 7.94
N ASP A 164 11.61 -2.83 8.83
CA ASP A 164 11.78 -3.21 10.20
C ASP A 164 11.89 -4.72 10.15
N ILE A 165 12.63 -5.28 11.01
CA ILE A 165 12.85 -6.73 10.99
C ILE A 165 11.52 -7.49 11.08
N THR A 166 10.49 -6.87 11.65
CA THR A 166 9.10 -7.34 11.69
C THR A 166 8.50 -7.48 10.30
N GLY A 167 8.67 -6.48 9.43
CA GLY A 167 8.19 -6.52 8.04
C GLY A 167 8.89 -7.62 7.22
N GLN A 168 10.22 -7.72 7.33
CA GLN A 168 10.98 -8.78 6.65
C GLN A 168 10.53 -10.17 7.09
N VAL A 169 10.36 -10.39 8.40
CA VAL A 169 9.84 -11.65 8.94
C VAL A 169 8.44 -11.95 8.42
N ARG A 170 7.56 -10.95 8.42
CA ARG A 170 6.18 -11.07 7.93
C ARG A 170 6.15 -11.49 6.46
N GLN A 171 6.93 -10.85 5.60
CA GLN A 171 7.02 -11.20 4.17
C GLN A 171 7.42 -12.66 3.97
N ILE A 172 8.44 -13.14 4.69
CA ILE A 172 8.88 -14.53 4.60
C ILE A 172 7.76 -15.51 4.99
N ILE A 173 7.04 -15.22 6.09
CA ILE A 173 5.96 -16.08 6.57
C ILE A 173 4.78 -16.09 5.58
N MET A 174 4.51 -14.95 4.91
CA MET A 174 3.45 -14.82 3.91
C MET A 174 3.68 -15.67 2.67
N LEU A 175 4.92 -16.03 2.33
CA LEU A 175 5.20 -16.93 1.21
C LEU A 175 4.56 -18.31 1.41
N SER A 176 4.41 -18.76 2.64
CA SER A 176 3.79 -20.05 3.00
C SER A 176 3.20 -20.00 4.41
N PRO A 177 2.03 -19.35 4.63
CA PRO A 177 1.49 -19.12 5.97
C PRO A 177 1.18 -20.40 6.76
N ALA A 178 0.88 -21.49 6.06
CA ALA A 178 0.57 -22.79 6.66
C ALA A 178 1.84 -23.57 7.12
N GLU A 179 3.03 -23.11 6.70
CA GLU A 179 4.27 -23.81 7.03
C GLU A 179 4.67 -23.64 8.51
N ALA A 180 5.37 -24.64 9.04
CA ALA A 180 5.93 -24.58 10.41
C ALA A 180 7.16 -23.66 10.43
N TRP A 181 6.95 -22.37 10.67
CA TRP A 181 8.01 -21.39 10.78
C TRP A 181 8.69 -21.42 12.13
N SER A 182 10.03 -21.38 12.13
CA SER A 182 10.86 -21.22 13.31
C SER A 182 11.76 -20.00 13.17
N VAL A 183 12.20 -19.44 14.31
CA VAL A 183 13.15 -18.32 14.34
C VAL A 183 14.43 -18.68 13.57
N ALA A 184 14.93 -19.92 13.76
CA ALA A 184 16.12 -20.41 13.07
C ALA A 184 15.98 -20.37 11.54
N LYS A 185 14.83 -20.82 11.03
CA LYS A 185 14.56 -20.86 9.59
C LYS A 185 14.52 -19.45 8.99
N VAL A 186 13.79 -18.55 9.64
CA VAL A 186 13.67 -17.15 9.16
C VAL A 186 14.98 -16.40 9.32
N ALA A 187 15.70 -16.58 10.45
CA ALA A 187 17.01 -15.98 10.65
C ALA A 187 18.01 -16.38 9.55
N LYS A 188 18.01 -17.66 9.16
CA LYS A 188 18.84 -18.15 8.05
C LYS A 188 18.51 -17.49 6.73
N MET A 189 17.22 -17.31 6.43
CA MET A 189 16.77 -16.63 5.21
C MET A 189 17.14 -15.14 5.18
N LEU A 190 17.20 -14.50 6.33
CA LEU A 190 17.61 -13.11 6.49
C LEU A 190 19.13 -12.92 6.67
N PHE A 191 19.91 -14.00 6.57
CA PHE A 191 21.35 -13.99 6.83
C PHE A 191 21.72 -13.42 8.21
N LEU A 192 20.89 -13.70 9.23
CA LEU A 192 21.05 -13.28 10.61
C LEU A 192 21.26 -14.48 11.55
N GLY A 193 21.89 -14.23 12.69
CA GLY A 193 21.84 -15.17 13.81
C GLY A 193 20.49 -15.09 14.53
N GLU A 194 20.03 -16.21 15.12
CA GLU A 194 18.74 -16.24 15.84
C GLU A 194 18.66 -15.21 16.98
N SER A 195 19.74 -15.05 17.74
CA SER A 195 19.84 -14.08 18.83
C SER A 195 19.72 -12.63 18.31
N THR A 196 20.33 -12.36 17.15
CA THR A 196 20.25 -11.06 16.49
C THR A 196 18.83 -10.78 16.02
N LEU A 197 18.16 -11.76 15.41
CA LEU A 197 16.77 -11.65 14.98
C LEU A 197 15.85 -11.37 16.17
N ARG A 198 15.95 -12.15 17.24
CA ARG A 198 15.15 -11.95 18.46
C ARG A 198 15.37 -10.56 19.07
N ARG A 199 16.63 -10.12 19.18
CA ARG A 199 16.95 -8.79 19.72
C ARG A 199 16.35 -7.66 18.87
N ARG A 200 16.46 -7.74 17.54
CA ARG A 200 15.88 -6.73 16.64
C ARG A 200 14.36 -6.68 16.72
N LEU A 201 13.68 -7.84 16.75
CA LEU A 201 12.22 -7.91 16.96
C LEU A 201 11.82 -7.30 18.31
N GLN A 202 12.59 -7.56 19.36
CA GLN A 202 12.33 -6.99 20.69
C GLN A 202 12.51 -5.47 20.71
N GLN A 203 13.48 -4.92 19.97
CA GLN A 203 13.66 -3.48 19.80
C GLN A 203 12.45 -2.81 19.13
N GLU A 204 11.73 -3.56 18.27
CA GLU A 204 10.49 -3.14 17.64
C GLU A 204 9.24 -3.49 18.49
N SER A 205 9.43 -3.95 19.73
CA SER A 205 8.35 -4.37 20.63
C SER A 205 7.47 -5.49 20.06
N ARG A 206 8.08 -6.40 19.27
CA ARG A 206 7.42 -7.52 18.62
C ARG A 206 8.05 -8.85 19.00
N SER A 207 7.25 -9.91 18.99
CA SER A 207 7.76 -11.29 19.12
C SER A 207 7.50 -12.06 17.82
N PHE A 208 8.38 -12.99 17.51
CA PHE A 208 8.25 -13.86 16.34
C PHE A 208 6.91 -14.61 16.32
N ARG A 209 6.45 -15.09 17.48
CA ARG A 209 5.18 -15.81 17.61
C ARG A 209 3.98 -14.94 17.24
N GLN A 210 3.96 -13.68 17.72
CA GLN A 210 2.90 -12.74 17.38
C GLN A 210 2.81 -12.51 15.87
N ILE A 211 3.96 -12.34 15.19
CA ILE A 211 3.98 -12.11 13.74
C ILE A 211 3.42 -13.34 12.99
N VAL A 212 3.81 -14.56 13.39
CA VAL A 212 3.28 -15.80 12.78
C VAL A 212 1.75 -15.89 12.96
N GLU A 213 1.26 -15.61 14.17
CA GLU A 213 -0.18 -15.65 14.49
C GLU A 213 -0.95 -14.59 13.68
N GLU A 214 -0.45 -13.35 13.61
CA GLU A 214 -1.05 -12.26 12.82
C GLU A 214 -1.15 -12.61 11.33
N VAL A 215 -0.08 -13.13 10.74
CA VAL A 215 -0.07 -13.51 9.31
C VAL A 215 -1.05 -14.64 9.04
N ARG A 216 -1.09 -15.66 9.89
CA ARG A 216 -2.03 -16.79 9.75
C ARG A 216 -3.48 -16.36 9.89
N MET A 217 -3.77 -15.46 10.84
CA MET A 217 -5.11 -14.92 11.03
C MET A 217 -5.54 -14.08 9.81
N ALA A 218 -4.68 -13.22 9.31
CA ALA A 218 -4.95 -12.44 8.10
C ALA A 218 -5.20 -13.33 6.88
N TYR A 219 -4.42 -14.40 6.73
CA TYR A 219 -4.60 -15.38 5.65
C TYR A 219 -5.93 -16.12 5.77
N ALA A 220 -6.31 -16.56 6.97
CA ALA A 220 -7.57 -17.27 7.21
C ALA A 220 -8.81 -16.39 7.01
N LEU A 221 -8.71 -15.07 7.26
CA LEU A 221 -9.81 -14.12 7.05
C LEU A 221 -9.93 -13.67 5.57
N GLY A 222 -8.91 -13.90 4.76
CA GLY A 222 -8.89 -13.57 3.33
C GLY A 222 -9.35 -14.69 2.40
N GLN A 223 -9.64 -15.88 2.95
CA GLN A 223 -10.28 -17.00 2.23
C GLN A 223 -11.78 -16.98 2.46
#